data_8a1f9ce5590be224f746d345d3f6339d
#
_entry.id   8a1f9ce5590be224f746d345d3f6339d
#
_cell.length_a   1.000
_cell.length_b   1.000
_cell.length_c   1.000
_cell.angle_alpha   90.00
_cell.angle_beta   90.00
_cell.angle_gamma   90.00
#
_symmetry.space_group_name_H-M   'P 1'
#
loop_
_entity.id
_entity.type
_entity.pdbx_description
1 polymer ?
#
loop_
_entity_poly.entity_id
_entity_poly.type
_entity_poly.pdbx_seq_one_letter_code
_entity_poly.pdbx_strand_id
1 'polypeptide(L)'
;MDQLELKYLEAAAVGDVNVVKEALKQGVNVDAANEEKRTALMRCTRRGRKQVTQILIDAGADVNALDENNKTALMGACKKGHVEVVEMLIEAGADVNAFDDQGNTALMRAAFLGHEDIVRALIKAGANVNQQDSKGRTALMEACSAGSVNVIDVLLARKADVNIQDKMGCTALMRVSYAGFDSLIELLLDHDADKDLKDRDGKRAYDYYVTRHGNEDIKNRLA
;
A
#
# COMPACT_ATOMS: atom_id res chain seq x y z
N MET A 1 -3.35 29.15 -10.42
CA MET A 1 -4.36 28.87 -9.38
C MET A 1 -4.85 30.21 -8.84
N ASP A 2 -6.14 30.42 -8.82
CA ASP A 2 -6.73 31.65 -8.28
C ASP A 2 -6.89 31.59 -6.75
N GLN A 3 -7.34 32.70 -6.14
CA GLN A 3 -7.47 32.77 -4.69
C GLN A 3 -8.60 31.87 -4.14
N LEU A 4 -9.66 31.62 -4.92
CA LEU A 4 -10.77 30.75 -4.54
C LEU A 4 -10.31 29.29 -4.54
N GLU A 5 -9.60 28.86 -5.59
CA GLU A 5 -9.02 27.50 -5.69
C GLU A 5 -8.05 27.21 -4.55
N LEU A 6 -7.17 28.19 -4.21
CA LEU A 6 -6.24 28.03 -3.10
C LEU A 6 -6.98 27.80 -1.78
N LYS A 7 -7.97 28.66 -1.49
CA LYS A 7 -8.80 28.55 -0.29
C LYS A 7 -9.56 27.23 -0.23
N TYR A 8 -10.09 26.77 -1.37
CA TYR A 8 -10.77 25.50 -1.50
C TYR A 8 -9.85 24.32 -1.17
N LEU A 9 -8.66 24.27 -1.75
CA LEU A 9 -7.68 23.21 -1.50
C LEU A 9 -7.20 23.18 -0.04
N GLU A 10 -7.03 24.33 0.58
CA GLU A 10 -6.67 24.42 2.01
C GLU A 10 -7.82 23.95 2.90
N ALA A 11 -9.04 24.40 2.63
CA ALA A 11 -10.25 23.99 3.34
C ALA A 11 -10.47 22.47 3.26
N ALA A 12 -10.30 21.88 2.09
CA ALA A 12 -10.37 20.43 1.93
C ALA A 12 -9.32 19.70 2.78
N ALA A 13 -8.10 20.20 2.82
CA ALA A 13 -7.03 19.61 3.60
C ALA A 13 -7.28 19.66 5.11
N VAL A 14 -7.84 20.76 5.64
CA VAL A 14 -8.12 20.88 7.07
C VAL A 14 -9.47 20.27 7.48
N GLY A 15 -10.36 20.04 6.50
CA GLY A 15 -11.67 19.47 6.74
C GLY A 15 -12.78 20.52 6.98
N ASP A 16 -12.60 21.74 6.48
CA ASP A 16 -13.61 22.80 6.59
C ASP A 16 -14.73 22.57 5.56
N VAL A 17 -15.77 21.89 6.03
CA VAL A 17 -16.96 21.54 5.24
C VAL A 17 -17.67 22.78 4.68
N ASN A 18 -17.77 23.86 5.45
CA ASN A 18 -18.51 25.03 5.05
C ASN A 18 -17.81 25.76 3.90
N VAL A 19 -16.52 25.96 4.02
CA VAL A 19 -15.71 26.61 2.99
C VAL A 19 -15.67 25.76 1.70
N VAL A 20 -15.55 24.42 1.81
CA VAL A 20 -15.59 23.53 0.65
C VAL A 20 -16.92 23.63 -0.08
N LYS A 21 -18.06 23.55 0.64
CA LYS A 21 -19.40 23.66 0.04
C LYS A 21 -19.61 25.02 -0.62
N GLU A 22 -19.16 26.08 0.01
CA GLU A 22 -19.30 27.44 -0.53
C GLU A 22 -18.47 27.63 -1.80
N ALA A 23 -17.22 27.13 -1.83
CA ALA A 23 -16.38 27.18 -3.02
C ALA A 23 -17.01 26.40 -4.20
N LEU A 24 -17.56 25.21 -3.94
CA LEU A 24 -18.27 24.43 -4.96
C LEU A 24 -19.51 25.16 -5.49
N LYS A 25 -20.29 25.85 -4.64
CA LYS A 25 -21.41 26.68 -5.08
C LYS A 25 -20.98 27.85 -5.94
N GLN A 26 -19.80 28.42 -5.69
CA GLN A 26 -19.21 29.49 -6.48
C GLN A 26 -18.61 29.00 -7.81
N GLY A 27 -18.71 27.70 -8.11
CA GLY A 27 -18.31 27.11 -9.37
C GLY A 27 -16.82 26.76 -9.46
N VAL A 28 -16.12 26.60 -8.32
CA VAL A 28 -14.75 26.10 -8.35
C VAL A 28 -14.73 24.70 -9.03
N ASN A 29 -13.73 24.44 -9.85
CA ASN A 29 -13.55 23.09 -10.40
C ASN A 29 -13.29 22.10 -9.25
N VAL A 30 -14.14 21.09 -9.11
CA VAL A 30 -14.00 20.06 -8.06
C VAL A 30 -12.62 19.40 -8.08
N ASP A 31 -12.01 19.26 -9.26
CA ASP A 31 -10.69 18.68 -9.47
C ASP A 31 -9.57 19.73 -9.58
N ALA A 32 -9.85 20.98 -9.14
CA ALA A 32 -8.78 21.95 -9.00
C ALA A 32 -7.61 21.36 -8.20
N ALA A 33 -6.40 21.58 -8.69
CA ALA A 33 -5.19 20.95 -8.15
C ALA A 33 -4.07 21.98 -7.99
N ASN A 34 -3.19 21.75 -7.04
CA ASN A 34 -1.99 22.57 -6.86
C ASN A 34 -0.92 22.27 -7.93
N GLU A 35 0.25 22.91 -7.82
CA GLU A 35 1.38 22.75 -8.73
C GLU A 35 1.86 21.29 -8.83
N GLU A 36 1.74 20.52 -7.73
CA GLU A 36 2.06 19.08 -7.69
C GLU A 36 0.92 18.19 -8.21
N LYS A 37 -0.09 18.77 -8.89
CA LYS A 37 -1.33 18.12 -9.36
C LYS A 37 -2.14 17.44 -8.25
N ARG A 38 -2.00 17.86 -7.00
CA ARG A 38 -2.79 17.32 -5.89
C ARG A 38 -4.13 17.99 -5.80
N THR A 39 -5.19 17.20 -6.01
CA THR A 39 -6.59 17.66 -5.92
C THR A 39 -7.04 17.82 -4.46
N ALA A 40 -8.21 18.49 -4.28
CA ALA A 40 -8.88 18.58 -2.98
C ALA A 40 -9.15 17.20 -2.38
N LEU A 41 -9.58 16.22 -3.20
CA LEU A 41 -9.85 14.84 -2.77
C LEU A 41 -8.58 14.17 -2.24
N MET A 42 -7.45 14.27 -2.91
CA MET A 42 -6.16 13.74 -2.43
C MET A 42 -5.74 14.34 -1.10
N ARG A 43 -5.99 15.64 -0.91
CA ARG A 43 -5.59 16.37 0.30
C ARG A 43 -6.45 16.00 1.52
N CYS A 44 -7.77 15.86 1.34
CA CYS A 44 -8.68 15.49 2.43
C CYS A 44 -8.57 14.02 2.81
N THR A 45 -8.48 13.11 1.83
CA THR A 45 -8.39 11.66 2.07
C THR A 45 -7.09 11.28 2.78
N ARG A 46 -5.97 11.90 2.41
CA ARG A 46 -4.68 11.71 3.10
C ARG A 46 -4.73 12.13 4.58
N ARG A 47 -5.67 13.00 4.96
CA ARG A 47 -5.87 13.47 6.35
C ARG A 47 -7.09 12.85 7.03
N GLY A 48 -7.78 11.91 6.38
CA GLY A 48 -8.94 11.21 6.94
C GLY A 48 -10.17 12.09 7.11
N ARG A 49 -10.36 13.12 6.25
CA ARG A 49 -11.46 14.09 6.37
C ARG A 49 -12.73 13.52 5.74
N LYS A 50 -13.38 12.54 6.39
CA LYS A 50 -14.54 11.79 5.88
C LYS A 50 -15.65 12.66 5.29
N GLN A 51 -16.09 13.68 6.03
CA GLN A 51 -17.20 14.54 5.58
C GLN A 51 -16.85 15.29 4.29
N VAL A 52 -15.63 15.84 4.20
CA VAL A 52 -15.17 16.50 2.97
C VAL A 52 -14.97 15.50 1.85
N THR A 53 -14.44 14.30 2.15
CA THR A 53 -14.30 13.22 1.17
C THR A 53 -15.66 12.89 0.53
N GLN A 54 -16.72 12.71 1.33
CA GLN A 54 -18.05 12.42 0.81
C GLN A 54 -18.58 13.57 -0.07
N ILE A 55 -18.44 14.80 0.40
CA ILE A 55 -18.89 15.99 -0.36
C ILE A 55 -18.22 16.07 -1.72
N LEU A 56 -16.92 15.78 -1.81
CA LEU A 56 -16.18 15.83 -3.05
C LEU A 56 -16.56 14.69 -4.00
N ILE A 57 -16.76 13.48 -3.48
CA ILE A 57 -17.27 12.33 -4.24
C ILE A 57 -18.66 12.66 -4.80
N ASP A 58 -19.57 13.17 -3.97
CA ASP A 58 -20.94 13.55 -4.37
C ASP A 58 -20.94 14.69 -5.41
N ALA A 59 -19.93 15.55 -5.37
CA ALA A 59 -19.73 16.63 -6.34
C ALA A 59 -19.07 16.16 -7.66
N GLY A 60 -18.77 14.86 -7.79
CA GLY A 60 -18.21 14.26 -9.00
C GLY A 60 -16.69 14.41 -9.12
N ALA A 61 -15.96 14.51 -8.01
CA ALA A 61 -14.50 14.51 -8.03
C ALA A 61 -13.95 13.23 -8.69
N ASP A 62 -12.94 13.36 -9.53
CA ASP A 62 -12.25 12.23 -10.11
C ASP A 62 -11.45 11.47 -9.02
N VAL A 63 -11.99 10.32 -8.61
CA VAL A 63 -11.38 9.46 -7.57
C VAL A 63 -10.06 8.83 -8.03
N ASN A 64 -9.83 8.79 -9.37
CA ASN A 64 -8.65 8.21 -10.00
C ASN A 64 -7.66 9.25 -10.51
N ALA A 65 -7.87 10.55 -10.20
CA ALA A 65 -6.92 11.59 -10.53
C ALA A 65 -5.51 11.23 -10.03
N LEU A 66 -4.50 11.63 -10.80
CA LEU A 66 -3.09 11.34 -10.52
C LEU A 66 -2.34 12.63 -10.15
N ASP A 67 -1.54 12.58 -9.07
CA ASP A 67 -0.57 13.64 -8.79
C ASP A 67 0.66 13.53 -9.73
N GLU A 68 1.62 14.45 -9.62
CA GLU A 68 2.82 14.47 -10.46
C GLU A 68 3.70 13.21 -10.32
N ASN A 69 3.48 12.37 -9.32
CA ASN A 69 4.18 11.10 -9.11
C ASN A 69 3.26 9.88 -9.37
N ASN A 70 2.20 10.07 -10.13
CA ASN A 70 1.17 9.06 -10.42
C ASN A 70 0.48 8.47 -9.16
N LYS A 71 0.40 9.24 -8.06
CA LYS A 71 -0.29 8.80 -6.85
C LYS A 71 -1.75 9.20 -6.86
N THR A 72 -2.61 8.27 -6.39
CA THR A 72 -4.05 8.48 -6.23
C THR A 72 -4.42 8.90 -4.81
N ALA A 73 -5.67 9.36 -4.65
CA ALA A 73 -6.29 9.61 -3.34
C ALA A 73 -6.28 8.34 -2.46
N LEU A 74 -6.57 7.17 -3.06
CA LEU A 74 -6.57 5.86 -2.40
C LEU A 74 -5.20 5.52 -1.80
N MET A 75 -4.11 5.69 -2.54
CA MET A 75 -2.75 5.46 -2.04
C MET A 75 -2.41 6.35 -0.84
N GLY A 76 -2.88 7.60 -0.88
CA GLY A 76 -2.70 8.55 0.22
C GLY A 76 -3.42 8.14 1.50
N ALA A 77 -4.67 7.70 1.39
CA ALA A 77 -5.49 7.21 2.49
C ALA A 77 -4.92 5.91 3.09
N CYS A 78 -4.54 4.96 2.24
CA CYS A 78 -3.92 3.68 2.65
C CYS A 78 -2.61 3.91 3.43
N LYS A 79 -1.75 4.82 2.95
CA LYS A 79 -0.50 5.17 3.65
C LYS A 79 -0.72 5.72 5.05
N LYS A 80 -1.88 6.33 5.32
CA LYS A 80 -2.19 6.98 6.61
C LYS A 80 -3.10 6.15 7.51
N GLY A 81 -3.55 4.99 7.07
CA GLY A 81 -4.35 4.07 7.87
C GLY A 81 -5.83 4.50 8.01
N HIS A 82 -6.35 5.31 7.09
CA HIS A 82 -7.72 5.83 7.16
C HIS A 82 -8.73 4.83 6.55
N VAL A 83 -9.06 3.75 7.28
CA VAL A 83 -9.86 2.62 6.82
C VAL A 83 -11.18 3.06 6.16
N GLU A 84 -11.98 3.86 6.87
CA GLU A 84 -13.30 4.29 6.36
C GLU A 84 -13.18 5.16 5.10
N VAL A 85 -12.15 5.99 5.00
CA VAL A 85 -11.89 6.78 3.78
C VAL A 85 -11.46 5.88 2.62
N VAL A 86 -10.70 4.82 2.90
CA VAL A 86 -10.34 3.81 1.90
C VAL A 86 -11.58 3.12 1.38
N GLU A 87 -12.49 2.70 2.25
CA GLU A 87 -13.76 2.07 1.87
C GLU A 87 -14.63 3.00 1.03
N MET A 88 -14.77 4.27 1.41
CA MET A 88 -15.49 5.29 0.63
C MET A 88 -14.91 5.46 -0.78
N LEU A 89 -13.58 5.49 -0.92
CA LEU A 89 -12.93 5.62 -2.23
C LEU A 89 -13.14 4.36 -3.09
N ILE A 90 -13.06 3.16 -2.51
CA ILE A 90 -13.33 1.90 -3.19
C ILE A 90 -14.78 1.87 -3.69
N GLU A 91 -15.75 2.24 -2.85
CA GLU A 91 -17.18 2.32 -3.22
C GLU A 91 -17.44 3.33 -4.33
N ALA A 92 -16.66 4.42 -4.36
CA ALA A 92 -16.71 5.43 -5.41
C ALA A 92 -15.99 5.03 -6.71
N GLY A 93 -15.45 3.79 -6.81
CA GLY A 93 -14.81 3.27 -8.02
C GLY A 93 -13.31 3.61 -8.15
N ALA A 94 -12.61 3.80 -7.03
CA ALA A 94 -11.16 3.94 -7.07
C ALA A 94 -10.49 2.68 -7.63
N ASP A 95 -9.53 2.85 -8.55
CA ASP A 95 -8.72 1.75 -9.07
C ASP A 95 -7.74 1.27 -7.99
N VAL A 96 -8.05 0.10 -7.41
CA VAL A 96 -7.25 -0.54 -6.37
C VAL A 96 -5.90 -1.06 -6.87
N ASN A 97 -5.74 -1.20 -8.20
CA ASN A 97 -4.52 -1.67 -8.85
C ASN A 97 -3.68 -0.54 -9.47
N ALA A 98 -4.10 0.71 -9.32
CA ALA A 98 -3.28 1.85 -9.71
C ALA A 98 -1.91 1.80 -9.02
N PHE A 99 -0.88 2.29 -9.69
CA PHE A 99 0.51 2.30 -9.18
C PHE A 99 1.18 3.64 -9.41
N ASP A 100 2.08 3.99 -8.50
CA ASP A 100 2.89 5.21 -8.57
C ASP A 100 4.08 5.02 -9.55
N ASP A 101 4.89 6.07 -9.78
CA ASP A 101 6.07 6.05 -10.67
C ASP A 101 7.08 4.96 -10.31
N GLN A 102 7.04 4.45 -9.09
CA GLN A 102 7.89 3.36 -8.64
C GLN A 102 7.21 1.99 -8.76
N GLY A 103 6.01 1.93 -9.33
CA GLY A 103 5.20 0.72 -9.43
C GLY A 103 4.55 0.29 -8.12
N ASN A 104 4.58 1.12 -7.06
CA ASN A 104 3.95 0.76 -5.79
C ASN A 104 2.43 0.92 -5.87
N THR A 105 1.70 -0.11 -5.43
CA THR A 105 0.26 -0.09 -5.28
C THR A 105 -0.16 0.35 -3.86
N ALA A 106 -1.46 0.65 -3.70
CA ALA A 106 -2.06 0.88 -2.39
C ALA A 106 -1.86 -0.33 -1.45
N LEU A 107 -1.99 -1.56 -1.99
CA LEU A 107 -1.80 -2.81 -1.24
C LEU A 107 -0.37 -2.95 -0.68
N MET A 108 0.66 -2.67 -1.47
CA MET A 108 2.05 -2.70 -1.01
C MET A 108 2.31 -1.71 0.12
N ARG A 109 1.73 -0.51 0.04
CA ARG A 109 1.86 0.51 1.08
C ARG A 109 1.18 0.10 2.38
N ALA A 110 -0.06 -0.42 2.28
CA ALA A 110 -0.80 -0.91 3.43
C ALA A 110 -0.10 -2.11 4.09
N ALA A 111 0.45 -3.01 3.28
CA ALA A 111 1.17 -4.19 3.74
C ALA A 111 2.46 -3.83 4.51
N PHE A 112 3.28 -2.92 3.97
CA PHE A 112 4.48 -2.44 4.66
C PHE A 112 4.18 -1.76 6.00
N LEU A 113 3.07 -1.03 6.09
CA LEU A 113 2.68 -0.29 7.30
C LEU A 113 1.85 -1.13 8.30
N GLY A 114 1.55 -2.39 7.95
CA GLY A 114 0.81 -3.31 8.83
C GLY A 114 -0.68 -2.97 8.97
N HIS A 115 -1.27 -2.25 8.01
CA HIS A 115 -2.68 -1.85 8.05
C HIS A 115 -3.59 -3.01 7.60
N GLU A 116 -3.82 -3.98 8.47
CA GLU A 116 -4.54 -5.22 8.18
C GLU A 116 -5.93 -4.98 7.58
N ASP A 117 -6.75 -4.11 8.20
CA ASP A 117 -8.12 -3.84 7.73
C ASP A 117 -8.14 -3.27 6.31
N ILE A 118 -7.17 -2.38 6.00
CA ILE A 118 -7.01 -1.81 4.66
C ILE A 118 -6.58 -2.89 3.66
N VAL A 119 -5.64 -3.77 4.04
CA VAL A 119 -5.22 -4.90 3.20
C VAL A 119 -6.42 -5.79 2.87
N ARG A 120 -7.26 -6.12 3.87
CA ARG A 120 -8.49 -6.89 3.68
C ARG A 120 -9.47 -6.19 2.72
N ALA A 121 -9.69 -4.88 2.91
CA ALA A 121 -10.59 -4.09 2.06
C ALA A 121 -10.10 -4.05 0.60
N LEU A 122 -8.81 -3.78 0.38
CA LEU A 122 -8.22 -3.74 -0.96
C LEU A 122 -8.30 -5.10 -1.67
N ILE A 123 -7.99 -6.20 -0.98
CA ILE A 123 -8.06 -7.54 -1.55
C ILE A 123 -9.52 -7.91 -1.88
N LYS A 124 -10.48 -7.58 -1.00
CA LYS A 124 -11.91 -7.78 -1.25
C LYS A 124 -12.39 -7.01 -2.50
N ALA A 125 -11.79 -5.85 -2.75
CA ALA A 125 -12.07 -5.02 -3.92
C ALA A 125 -11.31 -5.46 -5.19
N GLY A 126 -10.54 -6.55 -5.16
CA GLY A 126 -9.86 -7.11 -6.33
C GLY A 126 -8.41 -6.64 -6.52
N ALA A 127 -7.74 -6.18 -5.47
CA ALA A 127 -6.32 -5.86 -5.57
C ALA A 127 -5.50 -7.11 -5.93
N ASN A 128 -4.59 -6.97 -6.90
CA ASN A 128 -3.67 -8.04 -7.30
C ASN A 128 -2.60 -8.25 -6.22
N VAL A 129 -2.70 -9.36 -5.48
CA VAL A 129 -1.80 -9.69 -4.38
C VAL A 129 -0.36 -9.96 -4.84
N ASN A 130 -0.17 -10.34 -6.12
CA ASN A 130 1.12 -10.69 -6.70
C ASN A 130 1.70 -9.59 -7.60
N GLN A 131 1.10 -8.39 -7.62
CA GLN A 131 1.66 -7.25 -8.35
C GLN A 131 3.09 -6.97 -7.86
N GLN A 132 3.98 -6.70 -8.80
CA GLN A 132 5.36 -6.33 -8.50
C GLN A 132 5.60 -4.85 -8.78
N ASP A 133 6.35 -4.18 -7.89
CA ASP A 133 6.82 -2.80 -8.09
C ASP A 133 7.99 -2.75 -9.11
N SER A 134 8.53 -1.55 -9.34
CA SER A 134 9.67 -1.33 -10.24
C SER A 134 10.95 -2.07 -9.82
N LYS A 135 11.04 -2.56 -8.58
CA LYS A 135 12.13 -3.38 -8.06
C LYS A 135 11.79 -4.88 -8.03
N GLY A 136 10.60 -5.26 -8.50
CA GLY A 136 10.12 -6.63 -8.47
C GLY A 136 9.55 -7.05 -7.12
N ARG A 137 9.30 -6.15 -6.18
CA ARG A 137 8.81 -6.46 -4.83
C ARG A 137 7.30 -6.59 -4.82
N THR A 138 6.78 -7.53 -4.03
CA THR A 138 5.36 -7.77 -3.82
C THR A 138 4.88 -7.23 -2.47
N ALA A 139 3.55 -7.17 -2.25
CA ALA A 139 2.97 -6.83 -0.96
C ALA A 139 3.41 -7.81 0.16
N LEU A 140 3.57 -9.10 -0.16
CA LEU A 140 4.07 -10.10 0.79
C LEU A 140 5.52 -9.80 1.22
N MET A 141 6.39 -9.45 0.29
CA MET A 141 7.77 -9.06 0.60
C MET A 141 7.84 -7.82 1.48
N GLU A 142 6.97 -6.83 1.25
CA GLU A 142 6.88 -5.62 2.06
C GLU A 142 6.40 -5.94 3.49
N ALA A 143 5.36 -6.78 3.63
CA ALA A 143 4.88 -7.24 4.93
C ALA A 143 5.94 -8.04 5.70
N CYS A 144 6.67 -8.91 5.01
CA CYS A 144 7.80 -9.68 5.58
C CYS A 144 8.93 -8.77 6.07
N SER A 145 9.27 -7.73 5.29
CA SER A 145 10.30 -6.76 5.69
C SER A 145 9.90 -5.96 6.93
N ALA A 146 8.59 -5.72 7.12
CA ALA A 146 8.02 -5.01 8.27
C ALA A 146 7.74 -5.93 9.47
N GLY A 147 7.78 -7.26 9.30
CA GLY A 147 7.40 -8.23 10.33
C GLY A 147 5.90 -8.22 10.67
N SER A 148 5.05 -7.85 9.72
CA SER A 148 3.61 -7.68 9.94
C SER A 148 2.87 -9.02 9.84
N VAL A 149 2.89 -9.83 10.90
CA VAL A 149 2.32 -11.20 10.94
C VAL A 149 0.90 -11.24 10.41
N ASN A 150 -0.02 -10.42 10.96
CA ASN A 150 -1.43 -10.43 10.56
C ASN A 150 -1.62 -10.15 9.06
N VAL A 151 -0.84 -9.23 8.51
CA VAL A 151 -0.90 -8.91 7.07
C VAL A 151 -0.38 -10.07 6.22
N ILE A 152 0.71 -10.73 6.66
CA ILE A 152 1.26 -11.91 6.00
C ILE A 152 0.21 -13.02 5.95
N ASP A 153 -0.46 -13.31 7.08
CA ASP A 153 -1.53 -14.30 7.15
C ASP A 153 -2.66 -13.98 6.16
N VAL A 154 -3.08 -12.71 6.10
CA VAL A 154 -4.13 -12.29 5.15
C VAL A 154 -3.69 -12.50 3.70
N LEU A 155 -2.45 -12.15 3.36
CA LEU A 155 -1.92 -12.31 2.00
C LEU A 155 -1.79 -13.79 1.60
N LEU A 156 -1.28 -14.64 2.50
CA LEU A 156 -1.14 -16.08 2.29
C LEU A 156 -2.52 -16.75 2.13
N ALA A 157 -3.50 -16.41 2.98
CA ALA A 157 -4.87 -16.87 2.85
C ALA A 157 -5.52 -16.51 1.50
N ARG A 158 -4.99 -15.51 0.82
CA ARG A 158 -5.42 -15.07 -0.53
C ARG A 158 -4.48 -15.53 -1.63
N LYS A 159 -3.68 -16.57 -1.36
CA LYS A 159 -2.77 -17.23 -2.29
C LYS A 159 -1.72 -16.29 -2.89
N ALA A 160 -1.19 -15.37 -2.06
CA ALA A 160 0.02 -14.65 -2.44
C ALA A 160 1.13 -15.69 -2.74
N ASP A 161 1.78 -15.55 -3.88
CA ASP A 161 2.87 -16.42 -4.28
C ASP A 161 4.12 -16.09 -3.45
N VAL A 162 4.51 -17.05 -2.61
CA VAL A 162 5.63 -16.93 -1.66
C VAL A 162 6.99 -16.98 -2.36
N ASN A 163 7.04 -17.50 -3.61
CA ASN A 163 8.27 -17.79 -4.34
C ASN A 163 8.63 -16.74 -5.40
N ILE A 164 7.84 -15.66 -5.52
CA ILE A 164 8.23 -14.54 -6.37
C ILE A 164 9.59 -14.02 -5.92
N GLN A 165 10.46 -13.76 -6.89
CA GLN A 165 11.76 -13.14 -6.67
C GLN A 165 11.73 -11.69 -7.15
N ASP A 166 12.30 -10.79 -6.34
CA ASP A 166 12.51 -9.41 -6.75
C ASP A 166 13.65 -9.29 -7.80
N LYS A 167 13.96 -8.08 -8.28
CA LYS A 167 15.02 -7.87 -9.27
C LYS A 167 16.44 -8.24 -8.79
N MET A 168 16.63 -8.45 -7.49
CA MET A 168 17.86 -8.96 -6.92
C MET A 168 17.82 -10.48 -6.72
N GLY A 169 16.72 -11.14 -7.08
CA GLY A 169 16.49 -12.56 -6.85
C GLY A 169 16.05 -12.89 -5.43
N CYS A 170 15.79 -11.88 -4.59
CA CYS A 170 15.38 -12.10 -3.20
C CYS A 170 13.90 -12.48 -3.09
N THR A 171 13.60 -13.50 -2.28
CA THR A 171 12.24 -13.94 -1.93
C THR A 171 11.76 -13.35 -0.60
N ALA A 172 10.48 -13.52 -0.27
CA ALA A 172 9.93 -13.21 1.04
C ALA A 172 10.66 -13.97 2.16
N LEU A 173 10.97 -15.27 1.93
CA LEU A 173 11.71 -16.11 2.88
C LEU A 173 13.12 -15.58 3.18
N MET A 174 13.84 -15.09 2.19
CA MET A 174 15.17 -14.49 2.38
C MET A 174 15.09 -13.22 3.23
N ARG A 175 14.03 -12.42 3.11
CA ARG A 175 13.83 -11.18 3.90
C ARG A 175 13.59 -11.47 5.37
N VAL A 176 12.72 -12.42 5.69
CA VAL A 176 12.46 -12.81 7.09
C VAL A 176 13.66 -13.51 7.70
N SER A 177 14.43 -14.30 6.91
CA SER A 177 15.67 -14.93 7.34
C SER A 177 16.76 -13.90 7.67
N TYR A 178 16.92 -12.86 6.85
CA TYR A 178 17.84 -11.77 7.14
C TYR A 178 17.45 -10.99 8.40
N ALA A 179 16.16 -10.81 8.66
CA ALA A 179 15.64 -10.12 9.84
C ALA A 179 15.65 -10.98 11.11
N GLY A 180 15.72 -12.32 10.99
CA GLY A 180 15.67 -13.27 12.11
C GLY A 180 14.27 -13.42 12.70
N PHE A 181 13.25 -13.33 11.86
CA PHE A 181 11.86 -13.53 12.29
C PHE A 181 11.51 -15.03 12.24
N ASP A 182 11.95 -15.80 13.24
CA ASP A 182 11.84 -17.27 13.28
C ASP A 182 10.42 -17.77 13.00
N SER A 183 9.41 -17.20 13.65
CA SER A 183 8.00 -17.58 13.44
C SER A 183 7.51 -17.30 12.03
N LEU A 184 8.01 -16.26 11.35
CA LEU A 184 7.66 -15.97 9.97
C LEU A 184 8.40 -16.88 8.98
N ILE A 185 9.62 -17.32 9.31
CA ILE A 185 10.32 -18.34 8.53
C ILE A 185 9.51 -19.62 8.53
N GLU A 186 9.06 -20.08 9.71
CA GLU A 186 8.22 -21.27 9.83
C GLU A 186 6.92 -21.12 9.05
N LEU A 187 6.23 -20.01 9.21
CA LEU A 187 4.98 -19.72 8.52
C LEU A 187 5.13 -19.78 6.99
N LEU A 188 6.18 -19.16 6.44
CA LEU A 188 6.42 -19.19 4.98
C LEU A 188 6.79 -20.59 4.48
N LEU A 189 7.61 -21.35 5.23
CA LEU A 189 7.94 -22.73 4.89
C LEU A 189 6.69 -23.63 4.93
N ASP A 190 5.78 -23.43 5.86
CA ASP A 190 4.51 -24.15 5.96
C ASP A 190 3.53 -23.80 4.81
N HIS A 191 3.83 -22.70 4.07
CA HIS A 191 3.11 -22.28 2.86
C HIS A 191 3.95 -22.50 1.58
N ASP A 192 4.78 -23.54 1.56
CA ASP A 192 5.56 -24.00 0.40
C ASP A 192 6.58 -22.96 -0.13
N ALA A 193 7.15 -22.14 0.77
CA ALA A 193 8.28 -21.32 0.37
C ALA A 193 9.49 -22.17 -0.01
N ASP A 194 9.99 -22.00 -1.23
CA ASP A 194 11.14 -22.71 -1.73
C ASP A 194 12.43 -22.16 -1.11
N LYS A 195 13.02 -22.95 -0.20
CA LYS A 195 14.24 -22.61 0.53
C LYS A 195 15.51 -22.67 -0.33
N ASP A 196 15.45 -23.33 -1.49
CA ASP A 196 16.60 -23.56 -2.36
C ASP A 196 16.75 -22.47 -3.45
N LEU A 197 15.77 -21.56 -3.59
CA LEU A 197 15.89 -20.40 -4.45
C LEU A 197 17.12 -19.58 -4.05
N LYS A 198 17.82 -19.07 -5.08
CA LYS A 198 19.03 -18.27 -4.92
C LYS A 198 18.81 -16.87 -5.45
N ASP A 199 19.34 -15.91 -4.74
CA ASP A 199 19.43 -14.54 -5.23
C ASP A 199 20.56 -14.40 -6.29
N ARG A 200 20.79 -13.18 -6.78
CA ARG A 200 21.84 -12.91 -7.78
C ARG A 200 23.26 -13.15 -7.29
N ASP A 201 23.48 -13.15 -5.98
CA ASP A 201 24.78 -13.46 -5.36
C ASP A 201 24.92 -14.97 -5.07
N GLY A 202 23.93 -15.77 -5.46
CA GLY A 202 23.90 -17.22 -5.24
C GLY A 202 23.51 -17.62 -3.82
N LYS A 203 23.03 -16.69 -2.98
CA LYS A 203 22.65 -16.95 -1.59
C LYS A 203 21.21 -17.43 -1.49
N ARG A 204 20.99 -18.41 -0.59
CA ARG A 204 19.67 -18.92 -0.18
C ARG A 204 19.21 -18.22 1.11
N ALA A 205 17.99 -18.47 1.52
CA ALA A 205 17.46 -18.03 2.81
C ALA A 205 18.33 -18.48 4.01
N TYR A 206 18.83 -19.71 3.95
CA TYR A 206 19.79 -20.27 4.92
C TYR A 206 21.03 -19.39 5.10
N ASP A 207 21.65 -18.95 4.02
CA ASP A 207 22.88 -18.15 4.05
C ASP A 207 22.68 -16.79 4.74
N TYR A 208 21.49 -16.19 4.59
CA TYR A 208 21.12 -14.96 5.28
C TYR A 208 20.89 -15.18 6.77
N TYR A 209 20.31 -16.32 7.15
CA TYR A 209 19.98 -16.62 8.53
C TYR A 209 21.23 -16.93 9.35
N VAL A 210 22.10 -17.85 8.89
CA VAL A 210 23.26 -18.35 9.65
C VAL A 210 24.33 -17.28 9.90
N THR A 211 24.39 -16.27 9.07
CA THR A 211 25.36 -15.16 9.26
C THR A 211 25.01 -14.25 10.43
N ARG A 212 23.78 -14.32 10.95
CA ARG A 212 23.25 -13.34 11.94
C ARG A 212 22.53 -14.00 13.11
N HIS A 213 22.00 -15.20 12.95
CA HIS A 213 21.08 -15.83 13.91
C HIS A 213 21.52 -17.22 14.26
N GLY A 214 21.18 -17.68 15.47
CA GLY A 214 21.76 -18.91 16.07
C GLY A 214 20.78 -20.01 16.40
N ASN A 215 19.47 -19.87 16.06
CA ASN A 215 18.48 -20.90 16.36
C ASN A 215 18.70 -22.15 15.47
N GLU A 216 19.12 -23.27 16.07
CA GLU A 216 19.47 -24.51 15.35
C GLU A 216 18.25 -25.16 14.69
N ASP A 217 17.07 -25.05 15.30
CA ASP A 217 15.84 -25.63 14.73
C ASP A 217 15.50 -24.93 13.39
N ILE A 218 15.61 -23.60 13.36
CA ILE A 218 15.37 -22.82 12.13
C ILE A 218 16.46 -23.11 11.08
N LYS A 219 17.73 -23.20 11.49
CA LYS A 219 18.81 -23.58 10.57
C LYS A 219 18.53 -24.92 9.90
N ASN A 220 18.11 -25.92 10.69
CA ASN A 220 17.78 -27.26 10.18
C ASN A 220 16.59 -27.21 9.21
N ARG A 221 15.58 -26.38 9.45
CA ARG A 221 14.45 -26.22 8.53
C ARG A 221 14.85 -25.55 7.21
N LEU A 222 15.77 -24.58 7.26
CA LEU A 222 16.27 -23.86 6.09
C LEU A 222 17.34 -24.62 5.30
N ALA A 223 18.09 -25.52 5.93
CA ALA A 223 19.07 -26.38 5.27
C ALA A 223 18.39 -27.40 4.34
#